data_d9028167b7883efd9ea54ebb2afe06a2
#
_entry.id   d9028167b7883efd9ea54ebb2afe06a2
#
_cell.length_a   1.000
_cell.length_b   1.000
_cell.length_c   1.000
_cell.angle_alpha   90.00
_cell.angle_beta   90.00
_cell.angle_gamma   90.00
#
_symmetry.space_group_name_H-M   'P 1'
#
loop_
_entity.id
_entity.type
_entity.pdbx_description
1 polymer ?
#
loop_
_entity_poly.entity_id
_entity_poly.type
_entity_poly.pdbx_seq_one_letter_code
_entity_poly.pdbx_strand_id
1 'polypeptide(L)'
;GADELMDAIHRAYKLKQKIGTGPLSASAVAGSGVTNVQSPHGADAKIVTVYSPKGGTGCTTVAVNLALALQSLLGTEARIGLVDGNLQFGDVSIFMKLQPSRTLADLAPHAADLDPNLLNSVAVTHASGVRVFCAPVSPEEADILRDGEVDGHGTASPFRAILDFVKTQFDYVVLDTAHCVDDVLLTAMDSSDLLLIVTRPIIPEIRGARMFLDLCTRIQFDLGKMALIVNGVDNKRMGI
;
A
#
# COMPACT_ATOMS: atom_id res chain seq x y z
N GLY A 1 -3.35 -2.08 17.16
CA GLY A 1 -2.81 -3.37 16.71
C GLY A 1 -3.45 -3.79 15.38
N ALA A 2 -3.15 -5.01 14.89
CA ALA A 2 -3.73 -5.52 13.64
C ALA A 2 -5.27 -5.53 13.66
N ASP A 3 -5.87 -5.80 14.81
CA ASP A 3 -7.32 -5.82 15.00
C ASP A 3 -7.96 -4.43 14.82
N GLU A 4 -7.34 -3.37 15.29
CA GLU A 4 -7.82 -1.98 15.11
C GLU A 4 -7.76 -1.56 13.64
N LEU A 5 -6.72 -1.98 12.92
CA LEU A 5 -6.57 -1.75 11.48
C LEU A 5 -7.62 -2.54 10.70
N MET A 6 -7.84 -3.82 11.05
CA MET A 6 -8.89 -4.65 10.46
C MET A 6 -10.28 -4.07 10.71
N ASP A 7 -10.54 -3.53 11.89
CA ASP A 7 -11.79 -2.84 12.21
C ASP A 7 -11.97 -1.55 11.41
N ALA A 8 -10.90 -0.79 11.16
CA ALA A 8 -10.94 0.38 10.31
C ALA A 8 -11.24 0.00 8.85
N ILE A 9 -10.59 -1.05 8.33
CA ILE A 9 -10.84 -1.59 6.98
C ILE A 9 -12.28 -2.11 6.86
N HIS A 10 -12.79 -2.84 7.85
CA HIS A 10 -14.17 -3.32 7.87
C HIS A 10 -15.19 -2.18 7.94
N ARG A 11 -14.91 -1.11 8.68
CA ARG A 11 -15.76 0.08 8.73
C ARG A 11 -15.78 0.80 7.38
N ALA A 12 -14.63 0.95 6.72
CA ALA A 12 -14.52 1.53 5.38
C ALA A 12 -15.33 0.72 4.35
N TYR A 13 -15.24 -0.60 4.40
CA TYR A 13 -15.99 -1.49 3.53
C TYR A 13 -17.52 -1.39 3.76
N LYS A 14 -17.97 -1.37 5.01
CA LYS A 14 -19.39 -1.19 5.36
C LYS A 14 -19.93 0.18 4.94
N LEU A 15 -19.11 1.23 5.01
CA LEU A 15 -19.49 2.57 4.56
C LEU A 15 -19.71 2.60 3.05
N LYS A 16 -18.81 1.97 2.27
CA LYS A 16 -18.93 1.85 0.81
C LYS A 16 -20.20 1.12 0.39
N GLN A 17 -20.64 0.11 1.12
CA GLN A 17 -21.91 -0.59 0.85
C GLN A 17 -23.15 0.29 1.08
N LYS A 18 -23.08 1.26 1.99
CA LYS A 18 -24.20 2.19 2.28
C LYS A 18 -24.31 3.36 1.32
N ILE A 19 -23.20 3.75 0.65
CA ILE A 19 -23.12 4.99 -0.16
C ILE A 19 -23.45 4.74 -1.65
N GLY A 20 -23.48 3.49 -2.12
CA GLY A 20 -23.73 3.18 -3.54
C GLY A 20 -22.60 3.67 -4.46
N THR A 21 -22.64 3.26 -5.75
CA THR A 21 -21.57 3.48 -6.75
C THR A 21 -21.61 4.87 -7.41
N GLY A 22 -21.88 5.95 -6.67
CA GLY A 22 -21.82 7.32 -7.18
C GLY A 22 -20.49 8.00 -6.80
N PRO A 23 -20.01 9.03 -7.55
CA PRO A 23 -18.85 9.79 -7.15
C PRO A 23 -19.11 10.44 -5.80
N LEU A 24 -18.18 10.24 -4.85
CA LEU A 24 -18.26 10.82 -3.51
C LEU A 24 -18.24 12.36 -3.61
N SER A 25 -19.36 13.00 -3.39
CA SER A 25 -19.39 14.43 -3.12
C SER A 25 -19.08 14.65 -1.64
N ALA A 26 -18.19 15.57 -1.34
CA ALA A 26 -17.62 15.83 -0.01
C ALA A 26 -18.62 16.34 1.06
N SER A 27 -19.94 16.28 0.81
CA SER A 27 -20.95 16.94 1.66
C SER A 27 -21.78 16.01 2.55
N ALA A 28 -21.53 14.71 2.62
CA ALA A 28 -22.48 13.76 3.25
C ALA A 28 -21.98 13.06 4.53
N VAL A 29 -20.92 13.54 5.20
CA VAL A 29 -20.45 12.93 6.46
C VAL A 29 -20.40 13.96 7.60
N ALA A 30 -21.56 14.52 7.91
CA ALA A 30 -21.78 15.22 9.18
C ALA A 30 -22.86 14.47 9.96
N GLY A 31 -22.46 13.62 10.88
CA GLY A 31 -23.36 13.09 11.89
C GLY A 31 -23.35 11.60 12.12
N SER A 32 -22.40 11.08 12.86
CA SER A 32 -22.59 10.01 13.87
C SER A 32 -21.22 9.74 14.54
N GLY A 33 -21.18 9.82 15.88
CA GLY A 33 -20.05 9.71 16.75
C GLY A 33 -18.88 8.86 16.32
N VAL A 34 -17.90 9.50 15.73
CA VAL A 34 -16.57 8.92 15.51
C VAL A 34 -15.88 8.99 16.87
N THR A 35 -15.73 7.86 17.52
CA THR A 35 -14.75 7.75 18.61
C THR A 35 -13.40 8.19 18.02
N ASN A 36 -12.87 9.26 18.57
CA ASN A 36 -11.58 9.84 18.20
C ASN A 36 -10.50 8.75 18.28
N VAL A 37 -10.14 8.17 17.14
CA VAL A 37 -8.95 7.33 17.04
C VAL A 37 -7.79 8.29 17.02
N GLN A 38 -7.19 8.52 18.20
CA GLN A 38 -5.99 9.33 18.31
C GLN A 38 -4.89 8.70 17.42
N SER A 39 -4.40 9.46 16.44
CA SER A 39 -3.20 9.11 15.69
C SER A 39 -2.05 8.93 16.69
N PRO A 40 -1.26 7.86 16.61
CA PRO A 40 -0.12 7.65 17.48
C PRO A 40 1.02 8.60 17.09
N HIS A 41 0.94 9.87 17.46
CA HIS A 41 2.03 10.81 17.30
C HIS A 41 3.23 10.32 18.10
N GLY A 42 4.27 9.83 17.43
CA GLY A 42 5.51 9.34 18.03
C GLY A 42 5.79 7.85 17.92
N ALA A 43 4.91 7.08 17.26
CA ALA A 43 5.19 5.70 16.89
C ALA A 43 5.41 5.59 15.37
N ASP A 44 6.15 4.58 14.92
CA ASP A 44 6.29 4.24 13.49
C ASP A 44 4.92 3.95 12.85
N ALA A 45 4.77 4.30 11.56
CA ALA A 45 3.57 4.06 10.79
C ALA A 45 3.15 2.60 10.80
N LYS A 46 1.85 2.35 10.73
CA LYS A 46 1.31 1.04 10.39
C LYS A 46 1.36 0.81 8.89
N ILE A 47 2.11 -0.20 8.46
CA ILE A 47 2.27 -0.55 7.04
C ILE A 47 1.29 -1.65 6.65
N VAL A 48 0.50 -1.36 5.61
CA VAL A 48 -0.38 -2.33 4.95
C VAL A 48 0.14 -2.58 3.55
N THR A 49 0.69 -3.76 3.32
CA THR A 49 1.09 -4.19 1.97
C THR A 49 -0.07 -4.87 1.27
N VAL A 50 -0.31 -4.49 0.03
CA VAL A 50 -1.32 -5.10 -0.85
C VAL A 50 -0.59 -5.86 -1.95
N TYR A 51 -0.83 -7.16 -2.02
CA TYR A 51 -0.15 -8.07 -2.93
C TYR A 51 -1.12 -9.03 -3.60
N SER A 52 -0.77 -9.47 -4.78
CA SER A 52 -1.42 -10.61 -5.44
C SER A 52 -0.41 -11.43 -6.23
N PRO A 53 -0.41 -12.76 -6.12
CA PRO A 53 0.47 -13.62 -6.91
C PRO A 53 0.08 -13.71 -8.40
N LYS A 54 -0.97 -12.99 -8.81
CA LYS A 54 -1.43 -12.91 -10.21
C LYS A 54 -1.74 -11.48 -10.59
N GLY A 55 -1.35 -11.08 -11.79
CA GLY A 55 -1.72 -9.81 -12.36
C GLY A 55 -3.22 -9.70 -12.66
N GLY A 56 -3.75 -8.48 -12.66
CA GLY A 56 -5.14 -8.20 -13.04
C GLY A 56 -6.19 -8.52 -11.97
N THR A 57 -5.80 -8.86 -10.74
CA THR A 57 -6.71 -9.14 -9.62
C THR A 57 -7.35 -7.89 -9.02
N GLY A 58 -6.79 -6.70 -9.32
CA GLY A 58 -7.21 -5.41 -8.76
C GLY A 58 -6.39 -4.97 -7.54
N CYS A 59 -5.13 -5.41 -7.42
CA CYS A 59 -4.21 -5.06 -6.34
C CYS A 59 -4.11 -3.54 -6.18
N THR A 60 -3.67 -2.82 -7.20
CA THR A 60 -3.59 -1.35 -7.23
C THR A 60 -4.93 -0.67 -6.91
N THR A 61 -6.05 -1.22 -7.44
CA THR A 61 -7.38 -0.70 -7.11
C THR A 61 -7.67 -0.80 -5.63
N VAL A 62 -7.32 -1.92 -4.99
CA VAL A 62 -7.50 -2.12 -3.54
C VAL A 62 -6.59 -1.16 -2.77
N ALA A 63 -5.30 -1.07 -3.13
CA ALA A 63 -4.32 -0.21 -2.46
C ALA A 63 -4.75 1.27 -2.49
N VAL A 64 -5.08 1.79 -3.66
CA VAL A 64 -5.55 3.18 -3.83
C VAL A 64 -6.81 3.45 -3.02
N ASN A 65 -7.84 2.58 -3.14
CA ASN A 65 -9.09 2.79 -2.40
C ASN A 65 -8.90 2.64 -0.89
N LEU A 66 -8.00 1.79 -0.43
CA LEU A 66 -7.67 1.65 0.99
C LEU A 66 -7.04 2.95 1.53
N ALA A 67 -6.04 3.52 0.83
CA ALA A 67 -5.41 4.77 1.23
C ALA A 67 -6.42 5.93 1.29
N LEU A 68 -7.28 6.04 0.28
CA LEU A 68 -8.35 7.04 0.24
C LEU A 68 -9.37 6.85 1.38
N ALA A 69 -9.73 5.60 1.67
CA ALA A 69 -10.66 5.27 2.74
C ALA A 69 -10.07 5.57 4.12
N LEU A 70 -8.79 5.25 4.36
CA LEU A 70 -8.09 5.59 5.60
C LEU A 70 -8.08 7.11 5.80
N GLN A 71 -7.71 7.90 4.77
CA GLN A 71 -7.70 9.36 4.86
C GLN A 71 -9.11 9.90 5.17
N SER A 72 -10.13 9.38 4.51
CA SER A 72 -11.53 9.81 4.73
C SER A 72 -12.04 9.47 6.13
N LEU A 73 -11.61 8.34 6.70
CA LEU A 73 -12.06 7.87 8.02
C LEU A 73 -11.34 8.56 9.17
N LEU A 74 -10.02 8.78 9.01
CA LEU A 74 -9.18 9.32 10.08
C LEU A 74 -9.11 10.86 10.07
N GLY A 75 -9.57 11.49 8.99
CA GLY A 75 -9.61 12.94 8.87
C GLY A 75 -8.28 13.55 8.38
N THR A 76 -8.24 14.88 8.34
CA THR A 76 -7.12 15.65 7.77
C THR A 76 -5.85 15.64 8.62
N GLU A 77 -5.97 15.35 9.90
CA GLU A 77 -4.84 15.30 10.82
C GLU A 77 -4.01 14.02 10.66
N ALA A 78 -4.60 12.95 10.10
CA ALA A 78 -3.91 11.70 9.85
C ALA A 78 -3.00 11.82 8.61
N ARG A 79 -1.76 11.36 8.76
CA ARG A 79 -0.75 11.34 7.69
C ARG A 79 -0.77 9.98 7.01
N ILE A 80 -1.40 9.92 5.84
CA ILE A 80 -1.52 8.69 5.06
C ILE A 80 -0.57 8.73 3.87
N GLY A 81 0.35 7.75 3.80
CA GLY A 81 1.23 7.51 2.65
C GLY A 81 0.68 6.40 1.76
N LEU A 82 0.82 6.56 0.45
CA LEU A 82 0.60 5.51 -0.54
C LEU A 82 1.89 5.38 -1.36
N VAL A 83 2.51 4.21 -1.31
CA VAL A 83 3.77 3.92 -2.00
C VAL A 83 3.51 2.93 -3.13
N ASP A 84 3.94 3.29 -4.33
CA ASP A 84 3.92 2.41 -5.49
C ASP A 84 5.18 1.54 -5.51
N GLY A 85 5.09 0.35 -4.94
CA GLY A 85 6.15 -0.66 -4.92
C GLY A 85 6.20 -1.55 -6.16
N ASN A 86 5.32 -1.34 -7.15
CA ASN A 86 5.46 -1.93 -8.47
C ASN A 86 6.44 -1.07 -9.30
N LEU A 87 7.72 -1.15 -8.95
CA LEU A 87 8.74 -0.21 -9.40
C LEU A 87 8.93 -0.15 -10.92
N GLN A 88 8.65 -1.25 -11.64
CA GLN A 88 8.87 -1.33 -13.09
C GLN A 88 7.67 -0.86 -13.91
N PHE A 89 6.46 -1.16 -13.44
CA PHE A 89 5.22 -0.90 -14.18
C PHE A 89 4.12 -0.40 -13.23
N GLY A 90 4.46 0.57 -12.36
CA GLY A 90 3.54 1.12 -11.40
C GLY A 90 2.46 2.00 -12.03
N ASP A 91 1.23 1.80 -11.59
CA ASP A 91 0.05 2.48 -12.12
C ASP A 91 -0.65 3.38 -11.09
N VAL A 92 -0.13 3.50 -9.86
CA VAL A 92 -0.77 4.30 -8.81
C VAL A 92 -0.98 5.74 -9.26
N SER A 93 -0.01 6.35 -9.94
CA SER A 93 -0.13 7.72 -10.48
C SER A 93 -1.31 7.86 -11.44
N ILE A 94 -1.54 6.86 -12.30
CA ILE A 94 -2.64 6.84 -13.26
C ILE A 94 -3.98 6.71 -12.54
N PHE A 95 -4.09 5.78 -11.59
CA PHE A 95 -5.30 5.58 -10.78
C PHE A 95 -5.68 6.82 -9.96
N MET A 96 -4.67 7.53 -9.46
CA MET A 96 -4.84 8.75 -8.68
C MET A 96 -4.91 10.02 -9.53
N LYS A 97 -4.80 9.90 -10.89
CA LYS A 97 -4.78 11.02 -11.84
C LYS A 97 -3.70 12.05 -11.49
N LEU A 98 -2.54 11.60 -11.09
CA LEU A 98 -1.39 12.42 -10.73
C LEU A 98 -0.40 12.51 -11.89
N GLN A 99 0.33 13.63 -11.94
CA GLN A 99 1.46 13.83 -12.86
C GLN A 99 2.69 14.14 -12.00
N PRO A 100 3.41 13.09 -11.54
CA PRO A 100 4.58 13.29 -10.69
C PRO A 100 5.70 13.96 -11.49
N SER A 101 6.32 14.98 -10.92
CA SER A 101 7.56 15.58 -11.44
C SER A 101 8.80 14.86 -10.92
N ARG A 102 8.63 14.09 -9.84
CA ARG A 102 9.65 13.27 -9.20
C ARG A 102 9.04 11.93 -8.78
N THR A 103 9.88 10.91 -8.65
CA THR A 103 9.48 9.55 -8.34
C THR A 103 10.34 8.97 -7.20
N LEU A 104 10.06 7.74 -6.79
CA LEU A 104 10.89 7.01 -5.82
C LEU A 104 12.35 6.92 -6.27
N ALA A 105 12.64 6.90 -7.58
CA ALA A 105 14.01 6.86 -8.09
C ALA A 105 14.83 8.08 -7.67
N ASP A 106 14.20 9.25 -7.53
CA ASP A 106 14.88 10.47 -7.09
C ASP A 106 15.37 10.41 -5.63
N LEU A 107 14.83 9.50 -4.82
CA LEU A 107 15.27 9.27 -3.45
C LEU A 107 16.46 8.32 -3.35
N ALA A 108 16.65 7.43 -4.33
CA ALA A 108 17.64 6.36 -4.27
C ALA A 108 19.09 6.86 -4.08
N PRO A 109 19.56 7.92 -4.77
CA PRO A 109 20.91 8.46 -4.55
C PRO A 109 21.15 9.02 -3.14
N HIS A 110 20.08 9.29 -2.41
CA HIS A 110 20.10 9.89 -1.07
C HIS A 110 19.62 8.93 0.01
N ALA A 111 19.51 7.63 -0.31
CA ALA A 111 18.92 6.65 0.58
C ALA A 111 19.63 6.53 1.94
N ALA A 112 20.93 6.87 2.01
CA ALA A 112 21.71 6.89 3.25
C ALA A 112 21.42 8.12 4.14
N ASP A 113 20.97 9.24 3.55
CA ASP A 113 20.84 10.55 4.24
C ASP A 113 19.47 11.19 3.90
N LEU A 114 18.39 10.40 4.01
CA LEU A 114 17.04 10.90 3.78
C LEU A 114 16.61 11.92 4.85
N ASP A 115 16.01 13.00 4.41
CA ASP A 115 15.40 13.99 5.27
C ASP A 115 13.94 14.29 4.90
N PRO A 116 13.15 14.88 5.83
CA PRO A 116 11.73 15.15 5.57
C PRO A 116 11.48 16.12 4.39
N ASN A 117 12.40 17.05 4.09
CA ASN A 117 12.23 18.01 3.00
C ASN A 117 12.39 17.30 1.65
N LEU A 118 13.42 16.44 1.54
CA LEU A 118 13.64 15.64 0.35
C LEU A 118 12.45 14.71 0.11
N LEU A 119 12.01 13.97 1.13
CA LEU A 119 10.83 13.11 1.04
C LEU A 119 9.59 13.88 0.59
N ASN A 120 9.37 15.06 1.18
CA ASN A 120 8.25 15.93 0.83
C ASN A 120 8.34 16.46 -0.61
N SER A 121 9.54 16.64 -1.16
CA SER A 121 9.74 17.11 -2.54
C SER A 121 9.38 16.06 -3.59
N VAL A 122 9.42 14.77 -3.22
CA VAL A 122 9.07 13.66 -4.11
C VAL A 122 7.61 13.25 -3.95
N ALA A 123 7.06 13.35 -2.75
CA ALA A 123 5.68 12.98 -2.51
C ALA A 123 4.68 13.93 -3.19
N VAL A 124 3.77 13.38 -4.00
CA VAL A 124 2.67 14.13 -4.60
C VAL A 124 1.46 14.09 -3.68
N THR A 125 0.91 15.25 -3.33
CA THR A 125 -0.31 15.30 -2.50
C THR A 125 -1.55 15.20 -3.37
N HIS A 126 -2.33 14.15 -3.19
CA HIS A 126 -3.62 14.00 -3.84
C HIS A 126 -4.68 14.92 -3.20
N ALA A 127 -5.74 15.28 -3.93
CA ALA A 127 -6.82 16.14 -3.46
C ALA A 127 -7.52 15.64 -2.17
N SER A 128 -7.42 14.35 -1.86
CA SER A 128 -7.92 13.76 -0.61
C SER A 128 -7.04 14.03 0.62
N GLY A 129 -5.79 14.50 0.44
CA GLY A 129 -4.79 14.62 1.48
C GLY A 129 -3.77 13.47 1.52
N VAL A 130 -4.02 12.35 0.83
CA VAL A 130 -3.06 11.24 0.74
C VAL A 130 -1.78 11.69 0.05
N ARG A 131 -0.62 11.35 0.64
CA ARG A 131 0.72 11.59 0.07
C ARG A 131 1.13 10.37 -0.74
N VAL A 132 1.41 10.56 -2.02
CA VAL A 132 1.67 9.48 -2.97
C VAL A 132 3.13 9.51 -3.42
N PHE A 133 3.81 8.38 -3.27
CA PHE A 133 5.15 8.13 -3.78
C PHE A 133 5.03 7.25 -5.02
N CYS A 134 5.21 7.86 -6.17
CA CYS A 134 5.02 7.19 -7.45
C CYS A 134 6.22 6.32 -7.82
N ALA A 135 5.96 5.21 -8.51
CA ALA A 135 7.00 4.38 -9.11
C ALA A 135 7.83 5.17 -10.15
N PRO A 136 9.06 4.72 -10.44
CA PRO A 136 9.88 5.27 -11.53
C PRO A 136 9.15 5.35 -12.86
N VAL A 137 9.60 6.25 -13.74
CA VAL A 137 8.99 6.44 -15.06
C VAL A 137 9.40 5.31 -16.02
N SER A 138 10.58 4.75 -15.82
CA SER A 138 11.12 3.68 -16.67
C SER A 138 11.59 2.47 -15.84
N PRO A 139 11.53 1.26 -16.42
CA PRO A 139 12.03 0.05 -15.75
C PRO A 139 13.51 0.13 -15.37
N GLU A 140 14.33 0.85 -16.15
CA GLU A 140 15.76 1.01 -15.89
C GLU A 140 16.04 1.82 -14.63
N GLU A 141 15.17 2.81 -14.32
CA GLU A 141 15.26 3.57 -13.08
C GLU A 141 14.88 2.73 -11.86
N ALA A 142 14.08 1.68 -12.05
CA ALA A 142 13.71 0.76 -10.97
C ALA A 142 14.91 -0.04 -10.43
N ASP A 143 15.90 -0.33 -11.27
CA ASP A 143 17.08 -1.10 -10.87
C ASP A 143 17.92 -0.34 -9.83
N ILE A 144 17.94 0.99 -9.88
CA ILE A 144 18.64 1.83 -8.88
C ILE A 144 18.04 1.62 -7.48
N LEU A 145 16.73 1.43 -7.40
CA LEU A 145 16.02 1.20 -6.13
C LEU A 145 16.21 -0.22 -5.58
N ARG A 146 16.41 -1.20 -6.46
CA ARG A 146 16.52 -2.62 -6.12
C ARG A 146 17.94 -3.03 -5.80
N ASP A 147 18.87 -2.66 -6.67
CA ASP A 147 20.23 -3.19 -6.71
C ASP A 147 21.27 -2.20 -6.18
N GLY A 148 20.86 -0.96 -5.85
CA GLY A 148 21.74 0.05 -5.27
C GLY A 148 22.23 -0.35 -3.87
N GLU A 149 23.47 0.01 -3.54
CA GLU A 149 24.03 -0.15 -2.21
C GLU A 149 23.90 1.17 -1.43
N VAL A 150 23.32 1.11 -0.23
CA VAL A 150 23.15 2.29 0.64
C VAL A 150 24.35 2.47 1.58
N ASP A 151 24.89 1.37 2.08
CA ASP A 151 25.89 1.36 3.16
C ASP A 151 27.28 0.88 2.73
N GLY A 152 27.48 0.64 1.43
CA GLY A 152 28.73 0.08 0.89
C GLY A 152 29.06 -1.34 1.36
N HIS A 153 28.15 -1.97 2.09
CA HIS A 153 28.27 -3.34 2.60
C HIS A 153 27.24 -4.30 1.99
N GLY A 154 26.36 -3.81 1.10
CA GLY A 154 25.36 -4.61 0.41
C GLY A 154 24.23 -5.13 1.31
N THR A 155 23.99 -4.50 2.48
CA THR A 155 23.06 -5.01 3.49
C THR A 155 21.64 -4.47 3.33
N ALA A 156 21.44 -3.35 2.65
CA ALA A 156 20.13 -2.76 2.41
C ALA A 156 20.01 -2.16 1.00
N SER A 157 18.90 -2.43 0.33
CA SER A 157 18.57 -1.74 -0.92
C SER A 157 18.08 -0.32 -0.63
N PRO A 158 18.23 0.63 -1.58
CA PRO A 158 17.66 1.97 -1.45
C PRO A 158 16.16 1.95 -1.19
N PHE A 159 15.41 1.02 -1.78
CA PHE A 159 13.99 0.85 -1.50
C PHE A 159 13.70 0.54 -0.03
N ARG A 160 14.53 -0.33 0.60
CA ARG A 160 14.42 -0.64 2.02
C ARG A 160 14.62 0.60 2.88
N ALA A 161 15.70 1.34 2.64
CA ALA A 161 16.02 2.55 3.39
C ALA A 161 14.93 3.63 3.24
N ILE A 162 14.40 3.80 2.02
CA ILE A 162 13.29 4.73 1.75
C ILE A 162 12.04 4.30 2.52
N LEU A 163 11.67 3.02 2.50
CA LEU A 163 10.48 2.53 3.19
C LEU A 163 10.60 2.68 4.72
N ASP A 164 11.77 2.38 5.28
CA ASP A 164 12.07 2.55 6.70
C ASP A 164 11.97 4.02 7.11
N PHE A 165 12.45 4.96 6.26
CA PHE A 165 12.31 6.38 6.52
C PHE A 165 10.86 6.87 6.37
N VAL A 166 10.15 6.44 5.33
CA VAL A 166 8.71 6.75 5.13
C VAL A 166 7.90 6.33 6.36
N LYS A 167 8.21 5.17 6.93
CA LYS A 167 7.56 4.66 8.14
C LYS A 167 7.61 5.65 9.31
N THR A 168 8.67 6.44 9.44
CA THR A 168 8.81 7.43 10.52
C THR A 168 8.00 8.72 10.29
N GLN A 169 7.52 8.96 9.06
CA GLN A 169 6.90 10.23 8.66
C GLN A 169 5.37 10.19 8.59
N PHE A 170 4.77 9.00 8.62
CA PHE A 170 3.33 8.79 8.44
C PHE A 170 2.71 8.08 9.65
N ASP A 171 1.40 8.06 9.71
CA ASP A 171 0.63 7.28 10.69
C ASP A 171 0.22 5.93 10.07
N TYR A 172 -0.08 5.93 8.78
CA TYR A 172 -0.35 4.73 7.99
C TYR A 172 0.33 4.83 6.62
N VAL A 173 0.87 3.70 6.17
CA VAL A 173 1.42 3.56 4.82
C VAL A 173 0.73 2.39 4.13
N VAL A 174 0.16 2.63 2.97
CA VAL A 174 -0.32 1.58 2.08
C VAL A 174 0.73 1.37 0.99
N LEU A 175 1.16 0.13 0.80
CA LEU A 175 2.16 -0.23 -0.18
C LEU A 175 1.53 -1.13 -1.24
N ASP A 176 1.43 -0.64 -2.48
CA ASP A 176 1.04 -1.44 -3.64
C ASP A 176 2.25 -2.19 -4.19
N THR A 177 2.14 -3.47 -4.50
CA THR A 177 3.27 -4.28 -4.95
C THR A 177 3.01 -4.99 -6.28
N ALA A 178 4.09 -5.30 -7.00
CA ALA A 178 4.04 -6.13 -8.19
C ALA A 178 3.59 -7.57 -7.85
N HIS A 179 3.19 -8.31 -8.88
CA HIS A 179 2.71 -9.70 -8.75
C HIS A 179 3.85 -10.75 -8.75
N CYS A 180 5.09 -10.33 -8.65
CA CYS A 180 6.26 -11.21 -8.52
C CYS A 180 6.70 -11.34 -7.06
N VAL A 181 7.41 -12.44 -6.77
CA VAL A 181 8.10 -12.61 -5.50
C VAL A 181 9.56 -12.21 -5.74
N ASP A 182 9.88 -10.99 -5.35
CA ASP A 182 11.21 -10.39 -5.49
C ASP A 182 11.62 -9.72 -4.17
N ASP A 183 12.81 -9.10 -4.15
CA ASP A 183 13.35 -8.44 -2.96
C ASP A 183 12.51 -7.24 -2.50
N VAL A 184 11.80 -6.58 -3.43
CA VAL A 184 10.85 -5.50 -3.10
C VAL A 184 9.67 -6.04 -2.30
N LEU A 185 9.07 -7.16 -2.75
CA LEU A 185 7.98 -7.81 -2.01
C LEU A 185 8.48 -8.34 -0.66
N LEU A 186 9.65 -8.97 -0.61
CA LEU A 186 10.21 -9.48 0.65
C LEU A 186 10.46 -8.33 1.64
N THR A 187 11.03 -7.23 1.18
CA THR A 187 11.20 -5.99 1.98
C THR A 187 9.86 -5.46 2.49
N ALA A 188 8.85 -5.42 1.62
CA ALA A 188 7.50 -4.99 1.95
C ALA A 188 6.87 -5.89 3.03
N MET A 189 7.00 -7.21 2.88
CA MET A 189 6.49 -8.19 3.85
C MET A 189 7.15 -8.03 5.22
N ASP A 190 8.47 -7.92 5.27
CA ASP A 190 9.23 -7.73 6.52
C ASP A 190 8.79 -6.48 7.27
N SER A 191 8.50 -5.39 6.54
CA SER A 191 8.12 -4.10 7.12
C SER A 191 6.64 -4.03 7.48
N SER A 192 5.81 -5.00 7.05
CA SER A 192 4.35 -4.93 7.16
C SER A 192 3.80 -5.30 8.53
N ASP A 193 2.83 -4.53 8.99
CA ASP A 193 1.91 -4.91 10.08
C ASP A 193 0.76 -5.78 9.56
N LEU A 194 0.38 -5.59 8.28
CA LEU A 194 -0.68 -6.37 7.63
C LEU A 194 -0.35 -6.58 6.14
N LEU A 195 -0.45 -7.83 5.69
CA LEU A 195 -0.35 -8.22 4.29
C LEU A 195 -1.73 -8.60 3.75
N LEU A 196 -2.25 -7.82 2.82
CA LEU A 196 -3.52 -8.08 2.14
C LEU A 196 -3.27 -8.82 0.83
N ILE A 197 -3.71 -10.08 0.76
CA ILE A 197 -3.63 -10.88 -0.46
C ILE A 197 -4.91 -10.70 -1.25
N VAL A 198 -4.79 -10.14 -2.45
CA VAL A 198 -5.94 -9.94 -3.35
C VAL A 198 -6.01 -11.09 -4.34
N THR A 199 -7.19 -11.71 -4.44
CA THR A 199 -7.49 -12.79 -5.40
C THR A 199 -8.91 -12.62 -5.97
N ARG A 200 -9.20 -13.28 -7.09
CA ARG A 200 -10.58 -13.42 -7.60
C ARG A 200 -11.04 -14.86 -7.45
N PRO A 201 -12.36 -15.12 -7.46
CA PRO A 201 -12.91 -16.48 -7.32
C PRO A 201 -12.79 -17.29 -8.62
N ILE A 202 -11.57 -17.37 -9.18
CA ILE A 202 -11.23 -18.19 -10.34
C ILE A 202 -10.06 -19.13 -10.03
N ILE A 203 -10.10 -20.33 -10.56
CA ILE A 203 -9.20 -21.44 -10.21
C ILE A 203 -7.71 -21.07 -10.27
N PRO A 204 -7.17 -20.41 -11.35
CA PRO A 204 -5.75 -20.08 -11.42
C PRO A 204 -5.28 -19.11 -10.34
N GLU A 205 -6.17 -18.17 -9.91
CA GLU A 205 -5.83 -17.17 -8.90
C GLU A 205 -5.91 -17.76 -7.48
N ILE A 206 -6.95 -18.56 -7.21
CA ILE A 206 -7.06 -19.32 -5.95
C ILE A 206 -5.85 -20.23 -5.77
N ARG A 207 -5.43 -20.93 -6.85
CA ARG A 207 -4.21 -21.75 -6.82
C ARG A 207 -2.97 -20.90 -6.53
N GLY A 208 -2.84 -19.74 -7.17
CA GLY A 208 -1.72 -18.81 -6.93
C GLY A 208 -1.68 -18.34 -5.48
N ALA A 209 -2.82 -17.92 -4.93
CA ALA A 209 -2.93 -17.50 -3.53
C ALA A 209 -2.54 -18.64 -2.58
N ARG A 210 -2.98 -19.88 -2.85
CA ARG A 210 -2.58 -21.04 -2.04
C ARG A 210 -1.08 -21.29 -2.10
N MET A 211 -0.48 -21.29 -3.29
CA MET A 211 0.97 -21.47 -3.44
C MET A 211 1.77 -20.40 -2.69
N PHE A 212 1.27 -19.17 -2.66
CA PHE A 212 1.89 -18.08 -1.92
C PHE A 212 1.76 -18.27 -0.40
N LEU A 213 0.61 -18.72 0.10
CA LEU A 213 0.42 -19.09 1.51
C LEU A 213 1.35 -20.22 1.94
N ASP A 214 1.52 -21.24 1.09
CA ASP A 214 2.45 -22.34 1.33
C ASP A 214 3.91 -21.85 1.36
N LEU A 215 4.27 -20.85 0.52
CA LEU A 215 5.57 -20.17 0.57
C LEU A 215 5.74 -19.40 1.89
N CYS A 216 4.77 -18.58 2.29
CA CYS A 216 4.80 -17.84 3.55
C CYS A 216 5.01 -18.77 4.75
N THR A 217 4.34 -19.93 4.76
CA THR A 217 4.53 -20.94 5.81
C THR A 217 5.97 -21.47 5.83
N ARG A 218 6.57 -21.75 4.66
CA ARG A 218 7.95 -22.25 4.56
C ARG A 218 9.00 -21.24 5.02
N ILE A 219 8.79 -19.96 4.72
CA ILE A 219 9.69 -18.89 5.16
C ILE A 219 9.36 -18.41 6.58
N GLN A 220 8.42 -19.07 7.27
CA GLN A 220 7.99 -18.76 8.64
C GLN A 220 7.43 -17.32 8.81
N PHE A 221 6.81 -16.80 7.76
CA PHE A 221 6.09 -15.53 7.86
C PHE A 221 4.88 -15.67 8.79
N ASP A 222 4.65 -14.68 9.64
CA ASP A 222 3.52 -14.67 10.58
C ASP A 222 2.18 -14.57 9.83
N LEU A 223 1.48 -15.70 9.70
CA LEU A 223 0.18 -15.74 9.05
C LEU A 223 -0.89 -14.92 9.78
N GLY A 224 -0.69 -14.59 11.06
CA GLY A 224 -1.57 -13.67 11.82
C GLY A 224 -1.56 -12.24 11.27
N LYS A 225 -0.55 -11.89 10.50
CA LYS A 225 -0.45 -10.60 9.79
C LYS A 225 -1.08 -10.63 8.38
N MET A 226 -1.74 -11.70 7.99
CA MET A 226 -2.29 -11.85 6.64
C MET A 226 -3.80 -11.79 6.63
N ALA A 227 -4.35 -11.17 5.58
CA ALA A 227 -5.78 -11.21 5.28
C ALA A 227 -6.01 -11.43 3.78
N LEU A 228 -7.05 -12.20 3.45
CA LEU A 228 -7.43 -12.49 2.07
C LEU A 228 -8.58 -11.60 1.64
N ILE A 229 -8.42 -10.93 0.51
CA ILE A 229 -9.48 -10.15 -0.16
C ILE A 229 -9.90 -10.92 -1.42
N VAL A 230 -11.15 -11.33 -1.48
CA VAL A 230 -11.74 -11.89 -2.69
C VAL A 230 -12.42 -10.77 -3.47
N ASN A 231 -11.78 -10.33 -4.55
CA ASN A 231 -12.26 -9.25 -5.41
C ASN A 231 -13.10 -9.80 -6.57
N GLY A 232 -13.96 -8.98 -7.17
CA GLY A 232 -14.76 -9.35 -8.35
C GLY A 232 -15.80 -10.43 -8.07
N VAL A 233 -16.29 -10.52 -6.82
CA VAL A 233 -17.42 -11.40 -6.49
C VAL A 233 -18.69 -10.81 -7.04
N ASP A 234 -19.27 -11.45 -8.06
CA ASP A 234 -20.60 -11.15 -8.56
C ASP A 234 -21.60 -12.13 -7.91
N ASN A 235 -22.51 -11.59 -7.09
CA ASN A 235 -23.55 -12.40 -6.42
C ASN A 235 -24.45 -13.18 -7.38
N LYS A 236 -24.45 -12.84 -8.69
CA LYS A 236 -25.21 -13.54 -9.74
C LYS A 236 -24.41 -14.64 -10.44
N ARG A 237 -23.10 -14.76 -10.19
CA ARG A 237 -22.20 -15.71 -10.86
C ARG A 237 -21.42 -16.61 -9.90
N MET A 238 -21.86 -16.76 -8.66
CA MET A 238 -21.33 -17.80 -7.77
C MET A 238 -21.92 -19.16 -8.17
N GLY A 239 -21.53 -19.63 -9.35
CA GLY A 239 -21.74 -20.98 -9.83
C GLY A 239 -20.37 -21.54 -10.20
N ILE A 240 -19.77 -22.25 -9.27
CA ILE A 240 -18.68 -23.18 -9.53
C ILE A 240 -19.33 -24.49 -9.97
#